data_459753e8b494b75b093cac966fe7624e
#
_entry.id   459753e8b494b75b093cac966fe7624e
#
_cell.length_a   1.000
_cell.length_b   1.000
_cell.length_c   1.000
_cell.angle_alpha   90.00
_cell.angle_beta   90.00
_cell.angle_gamma   90.00
#
_symmetry.space_group_name_H-M   'P 1'
#
loop_
_entity.id
_entity.type
_entity.pdbx_description
1 polymer ?
#
loop_
_entity_poly.entity_id
_entity_poly.type
_entity_poly.pdbx_seq_one_letter_code
_entity_poly.pdbx_strand_id
1 'polypeptide(L)'
;MTGRPAEQDFDRWLDSDRAARPARLERLRERLEREGVDAYFGVRRENTRYLTGFELAEGEEKSAGSSGQFFVSADEVVVLADSRYLAQAKDDCPSARIERVYHDFGERWPALIGSLRPVRSNGGNGTVRRVAVEAGFVSHATWSRLAAASPGVELVPAEGWVEEARATKEPSEIERVAAACAVADAALERLLPKIVPGVTEGELAIQLEWDIRTSGAEALAFDVACLSGPRAALPHGKPGDRAVSEGEVILFDFGAQVCGYRSDMTRTLFVGQPTDRDRQVYELVLRSQQAAIDAVAAAAQSGDRPPGRAIDTISRQVITEAGFGEHYGHGLGHGIGLATHELPSLTYSGPSVPLPGPTVFTIEPGVYLDGQTGVRIEDVVLFDPAARRFERLTTFPRELTVVG
;
A
#
# COMPACT_ATOMS: atom_id res chain seq x y z
N MET A 1 3.38 0.84 -25.80
CA MET A 1 4.06 -0.41 -25.35
C MET A 1 3.08 -1.15 -24.46
N THR A 2 2.96 -2.48 -24.55
CA THR A 2 2.09 -3.27 -23.67
C THR A 2 2.71 -3.18 -22.28
N GLY A 3 2.02 -2.60 -21.30
CA GLY A 3 2.52 -2.41 -19.92
C GLY A 3 2.77 -3.72 -19.14
N ARG A 4 2.74 -4.88 -19.80
CA ARG A 4 2.91 -6.19 -19.19
C ARG A 4 4.39 -6.47 -18.92
N PRO A 5 4.78 -6.76 -17.67
CA PRO A 5 6.13 -7.23 -17.35
C PRO A 5 6.47 -8.52 -18.08
N ALA A 6 7.73 -8.72 -18.41
CA ALA A 6 8.19 -9.97 -19.00
C ALA A 6 8.24 -11.08 -17.93
N GLU A 7 8.06 -12.34 -18.35
CA GLU A 7 8.10 -13.50 -17.43
C GLU A 7 9.41 -13.56 -16.63
N GLN A 8 10.52 -13.29 -17.28
CA GLN A 8 11.85 -13.22 -16.64
C GLN A 8 11.96 -12.15 -15.53
N ASP A 9 11.12 -11.10 -15.54
CA ASP A 9 11.13 -10.10 -14.48
C ASP A 9 10.53 -10.66 -13.19
N PHE A 10 9.48 -11.47 -13.30
CA PHE A 10 8.88 -12.12 -12.13
C PHE A 10 9.86 -13.04 -11.41
N ASP A 11 10.59 -13.89 -12.14
CA ASP A 11 11.60 -14.77 -11.56
C ASP A 11 12.70 -13.97 -10.86
N ARG A 12 13.21 -12.92 -11.53
CA ARG A 12 14.23 -12.02 -10.97
C ARG A 12 13.77 -11.32 -9.69
N TRP A 13 12.51 -10.87 -9.63
CA TRP A 13 11.96 -10.22 -8.44
C TRP A 13 11.77 -11.20 -7.29
N LEU A 14 11.29 -12.41 -7.56
CA LEU A 14 11.15 -13.45 -6.53
C LEU A 14 12.53 -13.88 -5.97
N ASP A 15 13.54 -13.99 -6.82
CA ASP A 15 14.90 -14.29 -6.37
C ASP A 15 15.49 -13.14 -5.53
N SER A 16 15.23 -11.88 -5.91
CA SER A 16 15.61 -10.71 -5.13
C SER A 16 14.97 -10.71 -3.73
N ASP A 17 13.69 -11.07 -3.63
CA ASP A 17 13.00 -11.20 -2.33
C ASP A 17 13.61 -12.32 -1.48
N ARG A 18 13.90 -13.48 -2.08
CA ARG A 18 14.56 -14.59 -1.37
C ARG A 18 15.91 -14.18 -0.81
N ALA A 19 16.68 -13.43 -1.60
CA ALA A 19 17.99 -12.94 -1.19
C ALA A 19 17.91 -11.86 -0.08
N ALA A 20 16.85 -11.04 -0.06
CA ALA A 20 16.69 -9.96 0.91
C ALA A 20 16.12 -10.42 2.27
N ARG A 21 15.35 -11.50 2.31
CA ARG A 21 14.66 -11.97 3.54
C ARG A 21 15.56 -12.16 4.75
N PRO A 22 16.77 -12.77 4.66
CA PRO A 22 17.64 -12.90 5.82
C PRO A 22 17.96 -11.56 6.49
N ALA A 23 18.26 -10.52 5.72
CA ALA A 23 18.56 -9.19 6.23
C ALA A 23 17.30 -8.50 6.82
N ARG A 24 16.12 -8.72 6.23
CA ARG A 24 14.84 -8.22 6.76
C ARG A 24 14.53 -8.86 8.12
N LEU A 25 14.73 -10.17 8.26
CA LEU A 25 14.55 -10.92 9.52
C LEU A 25 15.55 -10.48 10.58
N GLU A 26 16.79 -10.22 10.20
CA GLU A 26 17.81 -9.76 11.15
C GLU A 26 17.48 -8.39 11.72
N ARG A 27 17.03 -7.43 10.89
CA ARG A 27 16.53 -6.13 11.37
C ARG A 27 15.39 -6.27 12.37
N LEU A 28 14.48 -7.24 12.18
CA LEU A 28 13.40 -7.51 13.13
C LEU A 28 13.95 -8.11 14.43
N ARG A 29 14.93 -9.04 14.38
CA ARG A 29 15.59 -9.60 15.56
C ARG A 29 16.32 -8.53 16.36
N GLU A 30 17.06 -7.65 15.73
CA GLU A 30 17.69 -6.48 16.36
C GLU A 30 16.65 -5.59 17.05
N ARG A 31 15.47 -5.42 16.46
CA ARG A 31 14.36 -4.69 17.08
C ARG A 31 13.85 -5.42 18.33
N LEU A 32 13.64 -6.73 18.25
CA LEU A 32 13.24 -7.56 19.39
C LEU A 32 14.23 -7.45 20.56
N GLU A 33 15.53 -7.48 20.27
CA GLU A 33 16.57 -7.30 21.30
C GLU A 33 16.48 -5.93 21.98
N ARG A 34 16.36 -4.85 21.20
CA ARG A 34 16.26 -3.47 21.73
C ARG A 34 15.03 -3.29 22.62
N GLU A 35 13.88 -3.85 22.21
CA GLU A 35 12.62 -3.76 22.98
C GLU A 35 12.55 -4.77 24.12
N GLY A 36 13.56 -5.63 24.25
CA GLY A 36 13.61 -6.64 25.29
C GLY A 36 12.52 -7.71 25.15
N VAL A 37 12.22 -8.14 23.92
CA VAL A 37 11.18 -9.12 23.59
C VAL A 37 11.84 -10.38 23.01
N ASP A 38 11.26 -11.55 23.27
CA ASP A 38 11.89 -12.84 22.98
C ASP A 38 11.53 -13.41 21.62
N ALA A 39 10.34 -13.12 21.11
CA ALA A 39 9.84 -13.58 19.82
C ALA A 39 8.80 -12.61 19.25
N TYR A 40 8.55 -12.71 17.96
CA TYR A 40 7.54 -11.93 17.23
C TYR A 40 6.44 -12.85 16.70
N PHE A 41 5.19 -12.43 16.82
CA PHE A 41 4.03 -13.06 16.20
C PHE A 41 3.35 -12.10 15.21
N GLY A 42 3.47 -12.41 13.94
CA GLY A 42 2.91 -11.64 12.84
C GLY A 42 1.63 -12.25 12.29
N VAL A 43 0.68 -11.40 11.94
CA VAL A 43 -0.64 -11.76 11.39
C VAL A 43 -1.04 -10.96 10.16
N ARG A 44 -0.36 -9.86 9.89
CA ARG A 44 -0.62 -9.01 8.73
C ARG A 44 -0.07 -9.65 7.46
N ARG A 45 -0.90 -9.81 6.43
CA ARG A 45 -0.55 -10.51 5.18
C ARG A 45 0.70 -9.94 4.51
N GLU A 46 0.76 -8.62 4.43
CA GLU A 46 1.88 -7.93 3.80
C GLU A 46 3.19 -8.19 4.56
N ASN A 47 3.14 -8.24 5.90
CA ASN A 47 4.29 -8.56 6.73
C ASN A 47 4.69 -10.03 6.62
N THR A 48 3.70 -10.93 6.52
CA THR A 48 3.95 -12.35 6.23
C THR A 48 4.71 -12.51 4.92
N ARG A 49 4.21 -11.91 3.83
CA ARG A 49 4.88 -11.94 2.53
C ARG A 49 6.28 -11.35 2.59
N TYR A 50 6.44 -10.17 3.20
CA TYR A 50 7.71 -9.45 3.28
C TYR A 50 8.80 -10.24 4.00
N LEU A 51 8.46 -10.92 5.12
CA LEU A 51 9.41 -11.60 5.98
C LEU A 51 9.57 -13.09 5.67
N THR A 52 8.52 -13.75 5.16
CA THR A 52 8.54 -15.20 4.94
C THR A 52 8.48 -15.61 3.47
N GLY A 53 7.86 -14.78 2.64
CA GLY A 53 7.52 -15.06 1.24
C GLY A 53 6.22 -15.77 1.05
N PHE A 54 5.55 -16.19 2.13
CA PHE A 54 4.26 -16.84 2.03
C PHE A 54 3.17 -15.85 1.64
N GLU A 55 2.43 -16.20 0.60
CA GLU A 55 1.34 -15.39 0.09
C GLU A 55 0.02 -16.15 0.19
N LEU A 56 -0.99 -15.48 0.75
CA LEU A 56 -2.36 -15.97 0.75
C LEU A 56 -3.12 -15.41 -0.44
N ALA A 57 -4.02 -16.20 -1.00
CA ALA A 57 -4.94 -15.72 -2.02
C ALA A 57 -5.77 -14.54 -1.50
N GLU A 58 -6.07 -13.59 -2.38
CA GLU A 58 -6.98 -12.50 -2.10
C GLU A 58 -8.36 -13.04 -1.69
N GLY A 59 -9.01 -12.37 -0.72
CA GLY A 59 -10.33 -12.80 -0.22
C GLY A 59 -10.31 -13.83 0.93
N GLU A 60 -9.16 -14.43 1.28
CA GLU A 60 -9.08 -15.27 2.49
C GLU A 60 -9.38 -14.46 3.75
N GLU A 61 -10.25 -15.00 4.59
CA GLU A 61 -10.64 -14.34 5.84
C GLU A 61 -9.45 -14.19 6.80
N LYS A 62 -9.32 -13.01 7.37
CA LYS A 62 -8.28 -12.67 8.35
C LYS A 62 -8.75 -13.05 9.76
N SER A 63 -8.71 -14.33 10.10
CA SER A 63 -8.98 -14.77 11.47
C SER A 63 -7.71 -15.32 12.13
N ALA A 64 -7.53 -15.05 13.42
CA ALA A 64 -6.41 -15.63 14.17
C ALA A 64 -6.51 -17.16 14.21
N GLY A 65 -5.41 -17.84 13.91
CA GLY A 65 -5.34 -19.28 13.76
C GLY A 65 -5.62 -19.77 12.35
N SER A 66 -5.78 -18.86 11.38
CA SER A 66 -5.80 -19.19 9.95
C SER A 66 -4.40 -19.23 9.36
N SER A 67 -4.29 -19.66 8.11
CA SER A 67 -3.03 -19.63 7.36
C SER A 67 -2.47 -18.20 7.24
N GLY A 68 -1.15 -18.08 7.07
CA GLY A 68 -0.47 -16.80 6.84
C GLY A 68 -0.04 -16.06 8.09
N GLN A 69 -0.13 -16.68 9.25
CA GLN A 69 0.49 -16.15 10.48
C GLN A 69 1.86 -16.78 10.68
N PHE A 70 2.74 -16.08 11.38
CA PHE A 70 4.11 -16.54 11.54
C PHE A 70 4.72 -16.10 12.86
N PHE A 71 5.77 -16.85 13.29
CA PHE A 71 6.67 -16.42 14.36
C PHE A 71 8.06 -16.15 13.80
N VAL A 72 8.74 -15.19 14.42
CA VAL A 72 10.19 -15.00 14.28
C VAL A 72 10.81 -15.16 15.66
N SER A 73 11.75 -16.07 15.78
CA SER A 73 12.55 -16.31 16.99
C SER A 73 14.04 -16.11 16.70
N ALA A 74 14.90 -16.47 17.64
CA ALA A 74 16.36 -16.29 17.51
C ALA A 74 16.94 -16.96 16.27
N ASP A 75 16.51 -18.18 15.99
CA ASP A 75 17.14 -19.06 15.00
C ASP A 75 16.18 -19.58 13.92
N GLU A 76 14.88 -19.34 14.06
CA GLU A 76 13.90 -19.86 13.11
C GLU A 76 12.78 -18.87 12.78
N VAL A 77 12.12 -19.15 11.66
CA VAL A 77 10.81 -18.62 11.29
C VAL A 77 9.84 -19.79 11.26
N VAL A 78 8.67 -19.61 11.87
CA VAL A 78 7.60 -20.62 11.86
C VAL A 78 6.42 -20.03 11.11
N VAL A 79 5.99 -20.65 10.02
CA VAL A 79 4.81 -20.24 9.25
C VAL A 79 3.65 -21.18 9.58
N LEU A 80 2.51 -20.60 9.92
CA LEU A 80 1.29 -21.31 10.21
C LEU A 80 0.45 -21.50 8.95
N ALA A 81 0.10 -22.73 8.62
CA ALA A 81 -0.71 -23.07 7.44
C ALA A 81 -1.72 -24.16 7.77
N ASP A 82 -2.95 -24.04 7.30
CA ASP A 82 -3.92 -25.12 7.32
C ASP A 82 -3.72 -26.08 6.13
N SER A 83 -4.53 -27.13 6.08
CA SER A 83 -4.38 -28.18 5.07
C SER A 83 -4.48 -27.71 3.61
N ARG A 84 -5.11 -26.58 3.35
CA ARG A 84 -5.27 -26.02 2.00
C ARG A 84 -3.97 -25.41 1.48
N TYR A 85 -3.12 -24.90 2.40
CA TYR A 85 -1.92 -24.13 2.10
C TYR A 85 -0.60 -24.84 2.45
N LEU A 86 -0.64 -26.05 3.05
CA LEU A 86 0.60 -26.73 3.49
C LEU A 86 1.62 -26.98 2.38
N ALA A 87 1.18 -27.32 1.19
CA ALA A 87 2.08 -27.56 0.05
C ALA A 87 2.71 -26.24 -0.40
N GLN A 88 1.90 -25.22 -0.64
CA GLN A 88 2.35 -23.91 -1.03
C GLN A 88 3.31 -23.29 0.01
N ALA A 89 2.99 -23.34 1.31
CA ALA A 89 3.85 -22.80 2.35
C ALA A 89 5.24 -23.45 2.38
N LYS A 90 5.35 -24.74 2.06
CA LYS A 90 6.65 -25.44 1.94
C LYS A 90 7.45 -24.98 0.74
N ASP A 91 6.78 -24.71 -0.37
CA ASP A 91 7.41 -24.24 -1.61
C ASP A 91 7.84 -22.78 -1.50
N ASP A 92 6.97 -21.91 -0.94
CA ASP A 92 7.23 -20.48 -0.78
C ASP A 92 8.28 -20.19 0.30
N CYS A 93 8.32 -21.01 1.37
CA CYS A 93 9.13 -20.79 2.57
C CYS A 93 10.03 -21.98 2.90
N PRO A 94 10.97 -22.38 2.01
CA PRO A 94 11.79 -23.58 2.20
C PRO A 94 12.71 -23.54 3.43
N SER A 95 12.99 -22.34 3.94
CA SER A 95 13.82 -22.12 5.13
C SER A 95 13.01 -21.98 6.44
N ALA A 96 11.68 -22.00 6.35
CA ALA A 96 10.82 -21.88 7.53
C ALA A 96 10.31 -23.26 8.01
N ARG A 97 10.07 -23.37 9.30
CA ARG A 97 9.31 -24.49 9.85
C ARG A 97 7.84 -24.26 9.59
N ILE A 98 7.19 -25.19 8.88
CA ILE A 98 5.75 -25.11 8.60
C ILE A 98 4.98 -25.88 9.65
N GLU A 99 4.14 -25.18 10.40
CA GLU A 99 3.24 -25.74 11.41
C GLU A 99 1.81 -25.78 10.91
N ARG A 100 1.22 -26.97 10.96
CA ARG A 100 -0.19 -27.12 10.62
C ARG A 100 -1.04 -26.58 11.76
N VAL A 101 -1.91 -25.63 11.46
CA VAL A 101 -2.89 -25.07 12.38
C VAL A 101 -4.30 -25.17 11.82
N TYR A 102 -5.28 -25.19 12.71
CA TYR A 102 -6.69 -25.16 12.37
C TYR A 102 -7.47 -24.47 13.51
N HIS A 103 -8.69 -24.90 13.81
CA HIS A 103 -9.49 -24.34 14.91
C HIS A 103 -8.84 -24.51 16.30
N ASP A 104 -7.85 -25.35 16.43
CA ASP A 104 -7.09 -25.66 17.64
C ASP A 104 -5.94 -24.69 17.96
N PHE A 105 -5.82 -23.59 17.24
CA PHE A 105 -4.69 -22.66 17.38
C PHE A 105 -4.48 -22.18 18.83
N GLY A 106 -5.58 -21.79 19.52
CA GLY A 106 -5.49 -21.35 20.92
C GLY A 106 -5.01 -22.45 21.88
N GLU A 107 -5.35 -23.71 21.60
CA GLU A 107 -4.90 -24.87 22.38
C GLU A 107 -3.42 -25.19 22.11
N ARG A 108 -2.99 -25.01 20.85
CA ARG A 108 -1.60 -25.23 20.42
C ARG A 108 -0.66 -24.09 20.78
N TRP A 109 -1.18 -22.90 21.07
CA TRP A 109 -0.40 -21.70 21.35
C TRP A 109 0.68 -21.91 22.41
N PRO A 110 0.43 -22.53 23.60
CA PRO A 110 1.46 -22.76 24.59
C PRO A 110 2.60 -23.65 24.08
N ALA A 111 2.28 -24.70 23.32
CA ALA A 111 3.27 -25.61 22.76
C ALA A 111 4.11 -24.91 21.66
N LEU A 112 3.49 -24.07 20.80
CA LEU A 112 4.19 -23.28 19.81
C LEU A 112 5.19 -22.33 20.48
N ILE A 113 4.74 -21.54 21.45
CA ILE A 113 5.62 -20.64 22.21
C ILE A 113 6.75 -21.40 22.90
N GLY A 114 6.43 -22.53 23.53
CA GLY A 114 7.42 -23.38 24.23
C GLY A 114 8.45 -24.02 23.31
N SER A 115 8.19 -24.09 21.99
CA SER A 115 9.13 -24.62 21.00
C SER A 115 10.11 -23.57 20.45
N LEU A 116 9.85 -22.27 20.68
CA LEU A 116 10.67 -21.18 20.17
C LEU A 116 11.88 -20.92 21.07
N ARG A 117 12.98 -20.47 20.47
CA ARG A 117 14.13 -19.96 21.21
C ARG A 117 14.04 -18.45 21.35
N PRO A 118 14.23 -17.90 22.56
CA PRO A 118 14.20 -16.46 22.75
C PRO A 118 15.34 -15.77 22.02
N VAL A 119 15.06 -14.61 21.40
CA VAL A 119 16.08 -13.75 20.73
C VAL A 119 17.11 -13.28 21.76
N ARG A 120 16.67 -12.99 22.97
CA ARG A 120 17.57 -12.64 24.08
C ARG A 120 18.18 -13.87 24.70
N SER A 121 19.44 -14.14 24.45
CA SER A 121 20.17 -15.19 25.17
C SER A 121 20.84 -14.61 26.42
N ASN A 122 20.23 -14.77 27.56
CA ASN A 122 20.94 -14.61 28.86
C ASN A 122 21.80 -15.84 29.16
N GLY A 123 22.52 -16.38 28.17
CA GLY A 123 23.51 -17.42 28.34
C GLY A 123 23.01 -18.85 28.68
N GLY A 124 21.75 -19.18 28.34
CA GLY A 124 21.19 -20.50 28.63
C GLY A 124 19.99 -20.86 27.74
N ASN A 125 19.50 -22.09 27.85
CA ASN A 125 18.26 -22.61 27.24
C ASN A 125 17.02 -21.83 27.77
N GLY A 126 16.94 -20.53 27.52
CA GLY A 126 15.86 -19.68 27.99
C GLY A 126 14.53 -20.05 27.37
N THR A 127 13.45 -19.84 28.12
CA THR A 127 12.07 -19.95 27.61
C THR A 127 11.59 -18.58 27.17
N VAL A 128 10.78 -18.52 26.08
CA VAL A 128 10.09 -17.32 25.65
C VAL A 128 9.13 -16.85 26.73
N ARG A 129 9.27 -15.61 27.19
CA ARG A 129 8.43 -14.96 28.19
C ARG A 129 7.72 -13.70 27.68
N ARG A 130 8.22 -13.10 26.63
CA ARG A 130 7.66 -11.88 26.04
C ARG A 130 7.54 -12.06 24.54
N VAL A 131 6.33 -11.91 23.99
CA VAL A 131 6.04 -12.05 22.55
C VAL A 131 5.48 -10.75 22.04
N ALA A 132 6.17 -10.13 21.08
CA ALA A 132 5.64 -9.02 20.30
C ALA A 132 4.51 -9.52 19.39
N VAL A 133 3.36 -8.88 19.43
CA VAL A 133 2.17 -9.25 18.64
C VAL A 133 1.71 -8.04 17.86
N GLU A 134 1.39 -8.20 16.58
CA GLU A 134 0.82 -7.15 15.73
C GLU A 134 -0.58 -6.73 16.22
N ALA A 135 -0.62 -5.90 17.27
CA ALA A 135 -1.83 -5.57 18.03
C ALA A 135 -2.92 -4.92 17.18
N GLY A 136 -2.54 -4.12 16.19
CA GLY A 136 -3.49 -3.48 15.25
C GLY A 136 -4.25 -4.47 14.35
N PHE A 137 -3.79 -5.73 14.27
CA PHE A 137 -4.35 -6.77 13.39
C PHE A 137 -4.91 -7.98 14.15
N VAL A 138 -4.81 -7.96 15.47
CA VAL A 138 -5.34 -9.01 16.35
C VAL A 138 -6.55 -8.46 17.10
N SER A 139 -7.69 -9.15 17.00
CA SER A 139 -8.88 -8.74 17.74
C SER A 139 -8.65 -8.84 19.26
N HIS A 140 -9.32 -7.98 20.04
CA HIS A 140 -9.25 -8.04 21.50
C HIS A 140 -9.61 -9.45 22.06
N ALA A 141 -10.61 -10.11 21.48
CA ALA A 141 -11.00 -11.46 21.86
C ALA A 141 -9.87 -12.48 21.63
N THR A 142 -9.18 -12.37 20.50
CA THR A 142 -8.01 -13.22 20.20
C THR A 142 -6.87 -12.94 21.16
N TRP A 143 -6.52 -11.67 21.37
CA TRP A 143 -5.50 -11.25 22.32
C TRP A 143 -5.75 -11.85 23.72
N SER A 144 -6.96 -11.67 24.25
CA SER A 144 -7.35 -12.17 25.57
C SER A 144 -7.26 -13.70 25.66
N ARG A 145 -7.68 -14.41 24.60
CA ARG A 145 -7.57 -15.87 24.53
C ARG A 145 -6.12 -16.35 24.52
N LEU A 146 -5.24 -15.72 23.74
CA LEU A 146 -3.82 -16.07 23.68
C LEU A 146 -3.11 -15.78 25.02
N ALA A 147 -3.40 -14.66 25.65
CA ALA A 147 -2.88 -14.33 26.98
C ALA A 147 -3.32 -15.35 28.06
N ALA A 148 -4.60 -15.74 28.03
CA ALA A 148 -5.13 -16.75 28.96
C ALA A 148 -4.54 -18.13 28.69
N ALA A 149 -4.24 -18.50 27.44
CA ALA A 149 -3.63 -19.80 27.11
C ALA A 149 -2.18 -19.93 27.58
N SER A 150 -1.46 -18.83 27.78
CA SER A 150 -0.07 -18.81 28.26
C SER A 150 0.14 -17.77 29.38
N PRO A 151 -0.37 -17.98 30.59
CA PRO A 151 -0.31 -16.99 31.69
C PRO A 151 1.11 -16.54 32.08
N GLY A 152 2.13 -17.33 31.74
CA GLY A 152 3.55 -17.02 32.00
C GLY A 152 4.24 -16.23 30.90
N VAL A 153 3.50 -15.86 29.83
CA VAL A 153 4.01 -15.14 28.69
C VAL A 153 3.31 -13.77 28.57
N GLU A 154 4.09 -12.70 28.59
CA GLU A 154 3.62 -11.34 28.35
C GLU A 154 3.44 -11.14 26.84
N LEU A 155 2.25 -10.72 26.40
CA LEU A 155 2.02 -10.25 25.04
C LEU A 155 2.32 -8.74 24.99
N VAL A 156 3.28 -8.36 24.14
CA VAL A 156 3.72 -6.96 23.95
C VAL A 156 3.13 -6.43 22.65
N PRO A 157 2.40 -5.31 22.65
CA PRO A 157 1.89 -4.76 21.41
C PRO A 157 3.04 -4.27 20.52
N ALA A 158 3.09 -4.75 19.29
CA ALA A 158 4.03 -4.32 18.27
C ALA A 158 3.25 -3.56 17.17
N GLU A 159 3.40 -2.23 17.16
CA GLU A 159 2.77 -1.37 16.18
C GLU A 159 3.83 -0.76 15.27
N GLY A 160 3.69 -0.92 13.97
CA GLY A 160 4.56 -0.32 12.97
C GLY A 160 5.94 -0.96 12.82
N TRP A 161 6.29 -2.02 13.55
CA TRP A 161 7.66 -2.56 13.59
C TRP A 161 8.16 -3.04 12.23
N VAL A 162 7.32 -3.74 11.48
CA VAL A 162 7.65 -4.22 10.13
C VAL A 162 7.29 -3.16 9.10
N GLU A 163 6.23 -2.40 9.31
CA GLU A 163 5.77 -1.31 8.44
C GLU A 163 6.82 -0.21 8.31
N GLU A 164 7.51 0.15 9.39
CA GLU A 164 8.64 1.09 9.37
C GLU A 164 9.79 0.57 8.50
N ALA A 165 10.08 -0.73 8.56
CA ALA A 165 11.10 -1.33 7.69
C ALA A 165 10.66 -1.34 6.22
N ARG A 166 9.39 -1.61 5.92
CA ARG A 166 8.80 -1.59 4.58
C ARG A 166 8.71 -0.20 3.97
N ALA A 167 8.71 0.85 4.80
CA ALA A 167 8.69 2.24 4.31
C ALA A 167 9.95 2.59 3.49
N THR A 168 11.09 1.97 3.79
CA THR A 168 12.29 2.05 2.95
C THR A 168 12.29 0.92 1.94
N LYS A 169 12.30 1.26 0.65
CA LYS A 169 12.16 0.29 -0.43
C LYS A 169 13.49 -0.25 -0.93
N GLU A 170 13.55 -1.52 -1.18
CA GLU A 170 14.65 -2.14 -1.92
C GLU A 170 14.48 -1.91 -3.44
N PRO A 171 15.55 -1.97 -4.25
CA PRO A 171 15.44 -1.71 -5.70
C PRO A 171 14.39 -2.55 -6.41
N SER A 172 14.28 -3.85 -6.10
CA SER A 172 13.30 -4.75 -6.71
C SER A 172 11.86 -4.43 -6.29
N GLU A 173 11.63 -3.83 -5.12
CA GLU A 173 10.32 -3.36 -4.69
C GLU A 173 9.88 -2.15 -5.52
N ILE A 174 10.81 -1.20 -5.75
CA ILE A 174 10.59 -0.01 -6.59
C ILE A 174 10.24 -0.42 -8.03
N GLU A 175 10.98 -1.38 -8.60
CA GLU A 175 10.73 -1.88 -9.94
C GLU A 175 9.33 -2.48 -10.09
N ARG A 176 8.85 -3.22 -9.09
CA ARG A 176 7.50 -3.81 -9.09
C ARG A 176 6.40 -2.75 -8.98
N VAL A 177 6.59 -1.73 -8.14
CA VAL A 177 5.66 -0.59 -8.08
C VAL A 177 5.63 0.14 -9.43
N ALA A 178 6.80 0.38 -10.04
CA ALA A 178 6.87 1.02 -11.35
C ALA A 178 6.18 0.18 -12.45
N ALA A 179 6.32 -1.15 -12.40
CA ALA A 179 5.62 -2.07 -13.31
C ALA A 179 4.10 -2.02 -13.09
N ALA A 180 3.62 -1.95 -11.84
CA ALA A 180 2.21 -1.79 -11.53
C ALA A 180 1.67 -0.43 -12.04
N CYS A 181 2.43 0.65 -11.90
CA CYS A 181 2.08 1.96 -12.48
C CYS A 181 1.97 1.90 -14.02
N ALA A 182 2.92 1.25 -14.69
CA ALA A 182 2.88 1.12 -16.16
C ALA A 182 1.67 0.30 -16.65
N VAL A 183 1.24 -0.71 -15.89
CA VAL A 183 0.01 -1.47 -16.18
C VAL A 183 -1.23 -0.59 -16.01
N ALA A 184 -1.30 0.21 -14.96
CA ALA A 184 -2.40 1.13 -14.70
C ALA A 184 -2.48 2.23 -15.79
N ASP A 185 -1.35 2.85 -16.14
CA ASP A 185 -1.27 3.84 -17.21
C ASP A 185 -1.82 3.27 -18.54
N ALA A 186 -1.35 2.09 -18.95
CA ALA A 186 -1.77 1.43 -20.18
C ALA A 186 -3.26 1.05 -20.16
N ALA A 187 -3.82 0.69 -19.01
CA ALA A 187 -5.23 0.36 -18.87
C ALA A 187 -6.12 1.60 -19.07
N LEU A 188 -5.75 2.75 -18.47
CA LEU A 188 -6.50 3.99 -18.69
C LEU A 188 -6.41 4.48 -20.14
N GLU A 189 -5.23 4.40 -20.77
CA GLU A 189 -5.08 4.73 -22.20
C GLU A 189 -6.06 3.92 -23.08
N ARG A 190 -6.26 2.64 -22.79
CA ARG A 190 -7.22 1.78 -23.53
C ARG A 190 -8.67 2.10 -23.24
N LEU A 191 -8.96 2.65 -22.07
CA LEU A 191 -10.31 3.05 -21.68
C LEU A 191 -10.76 4.34 -22.38
N LEU A 192 -9.85 5.29 -22.67
CA LEU A 192 -10.20 6.63 -23.18
C LEU A 192 -11.22 6.61 -24.32
N PRO A 193 -11.09 5.78 -25.38
CA PRO A 193 -12.05 5.76 -26.50
C PRO A 193 -13.46 5.27 -26.13
N LYS A 194 -13.62 4.66 -24.94
CA LYS A 194 -14.89 4.11 -24.46
C LYS A 194 -15.65 5.09 -23.56
N ILE A 195 -15.01 6.19 -23.17
CA ILE A 195 -15.62 7.23 -22.33
C ILE A 195 -16.43 8.16 -23.25
N VAL A 196 -17.71 7.88 -23.38
CA VAL A 196 -18.64 8.64 -24.23
C VAL A 196 -19.93 8.93 -23.47
N PRO A 197 -20.68 10.00 -23.81
CA PRO A 197 -21.97 10.27 -23.20
C PRO A 197 -22.92 9.07 -23.30
N GLY A 198 -23.60 8.76 -22.20
CA GLY A 198 -24.55 7.65 -22.11
C GLY A 198 -24.00 6.36 -21.54
N VAL A 199 -22.67 6.15 -21.49
CA VAL A 199 -22.07 5.00 -20.78
C VAL A 199 -22.18 5.23 -19.27
N THR A 200 -22.39 4.17 -18.50
CA THR A 200 -22.50 4.27 -17.05
C THR A 200 -21.15 4.21 -16.32
N GLU A 201 -21.09 4.79 -15.12
CA GLU A 201 -19.92 4.68 -14.23
C GLU A 201 -19.54 3.22 -13.99
N GLY A 202 -20.53 2.33 -13.76
CA GLY A 202 -20.31 0.90 -13.54
C GLY A 202 -19.75 0.18 -14.76
N GLU A 203 -20.25 0.48 -15.96
CA GLU A 203 -19.69 -0.09 -17.20
C GLU A 203 -18.23 0.30 -17.42
N LEU A 204 -17.90 1.57 -17.18
CA LEU A 204 -16.52 2.07 -17.29
C LEU A 204 -15.61 1.46 -16.23
N ALA A 205 -16.08 1.33 -14.98
CA ALA A 205 -15.31 0.69 -13.91
C ALA A 205 -14.98 -0.77 -14.26
N ILE A 206 -15.98 -1.56 -14.66
CA ILE A 206 -15.79 -2.97 -15.07
C ILE A 206 -14.82 -3.06 -16.27
N GLN A 207 -14.95 -2.14 -17.23
CA GLN A 207 -14.06 -2.14 -18.38
C GLN A 207 -12.62 -1.80 -17.97
N LEU A 208 -12.41 -0.85 -17.06
CA LEU A 208 -11.08 -0.51 -16.54
C LEU A 208 -10.47 -1.69 -15.77
N GLU A 209 -11.24 -2.37 -14.92
CA GLU A 209 -10.80 -3.59 -14.25
C GLU A 209 -10.35 -4.68 -15.23
N TRP A 210 -11.12 -4.88 -16.29
CA TRP A 210 -10.77 -5.79 -17.36
C TRP A 210 -9.47 -5.37 -18.05
N ASP A 211 -9.34 -4.10 -18.38
CA ASP A 211 -8.15 -3.56 -19.04
C ASP A 211 -6.90 -3.66 -18.15
N ILE A 212 -7.01 -3.46 -16.82
CA ILE A 212 -5.93 -3.68 -15.85
C ILE A 212 -5.48 -5.14 -15.85
N ARG A 213 -6.41 -6.09 -15.66
CA ARG A 213 -6.10 -7.53 -15.61
C ARG A 213 -5.49 -8.04 -16.92
N THR A 214 -6.00 -7.60 -18.05
CA THR A 214 -5.49 -8.02 -19.37
C THR A 214 -4.19 -7.30 -19.77
N SER A 215 -3.81 -6.23 -19.06
CA SER A 215 -2.49 -5.57 -19.21
C SER A 215 -1.37 -6.27 -18.45
N GLY A 216 -1.67 -7.25 -17.61
CA GLY A 216 -0.69 -8.07 -16.91
C GLY A 216 -0.66 -7.89 -15.40
N ALA A 217 -1.66 -7.23 -14.81
CA ALA A 217 -1.86 -7.25 -13.37
C ALA A 217 -2.30 -8.64 -12.90
N GLU A 218 -1.80 -9.07 -11.76
CA GLU A 218 -2.28 -10.28 -11.07
C GLU A 218 -3.61 -10.02 -10.34
N ALA A 219 -3.79 -8.79 -9.84
CA ALA A 219 -5.00 -8.32 -9.17
C ALA A 219 -5.17 -6.79 -9.35
N LEU A 220 -6.33 -6.27 -8.97
CA LEU A 220 -6.49 -4.85 -8.71
C LEU A 220 -5.79 -4.49 -7.40
N ALA A 221 -5.28 -3.26 -7.29
CA ALA A 221 -4.75 -2.77 -6.01
C ALA A 221 -5.87 -2.56 -4.97
N PHE A 222 -7.04 -2.10 -5.45
CA PHE A 222 -8.28 -1.86 -4.70
C PHE A 222 -9.47 -1.77 -5.68
N ASP A 223 -10.69 -1.64 -5.15
CA ASP A 223 -11.90 -1.47 -5.97
C ASP A 223 -11.84 -0.16 -6.77
N VAL A 224 -12.07 -0.22 -8.07
CA VAL A 224 -12.05 0.95 -8.96
C VAL A 224 -13.14 1.94 -8.56
N ALA A 225 -12.80 3.21 -8.33
CA ALA A 225 -13.74 4.30 -8.32
C ALA A 225 -13.84 4.93 -9.72
N CYS A 226 -15.07 5.11 -10.20
CA CYS A 226 -15.40 5.81 -11.43
C CYS A 226 -16.64 6.67 -11.14
N LEU A 227 -16.46 8.00 -11.05
CA LEU A 227 -17.46 8.91 -10.54
C LEU A 227 -17.61 10.09 -11.48
N SER A 228 -18.84 10.40 -11.92
CA SER A 228 -19.11 11.44 -12.90
C SER A 228 -19.92 12.61 -12.37
N GLY A 229 -19.69 13.80 -12.93
CA GLY A 229 -20.38 15.02 -12.58
C GLY A 229 -20.36 15.33 -11.09
N PRO A 230 -21.53 15.61 -10.45
CA PRO A 230 -21.59 15.90 -9.01
C PRO A 230 -21.06 14.77 -8.10
N ARG A 231 -21.06 13.52 -8.58
CA ARG A 231 -20.57 12.38 -7.80
C ARG A 231 -19.04 12.35 -7.70
N ALA A 232 -18.32 13.01 -8.60
CA ALA A 232 -16.87 13.19 -8.48
C ALA A 232 -16.47 13.95 -7.20
N ALA A 233 -17.40 14.64 -6.53
CA ALA A 233 -17.19 15.25 -5.23
C ALA A 233 -17.23 14.25 -4.05
N LEU A 234 -17.42 12.96 -4.30
CA LEU A 234 -17.41 11.90 -3.27
C LEU A 234 -16.04 11.18 -3.27
N PRO A 235 -15.09 11.51 -2.37
CA PRO A 235 -13.73 10.97 -2.43
C PRO A 235 -13.66 9.43 -2.42
N HIS A 236 -14.62 8.76 -1.76
CA HIS A 236 -14.74 7.30 -1.67
C HIS A 236 -16.08 6.78 -2.23
N GLY A 237 -16.59 7.44 -3.29
CA GLY A 237 -17.82 7.00 -3.96
C GLY A 237 -17.61 5.67 -4.69
N LYS A 238 -18.69 4.91 -4.85
CA LYS A 238 -18.69 3.68 -5.66
C LYS A 238 -19.35 3.93 -7.01
N PRO A 239 -18.86 3.33 -8.10
CA PRO A 239 -19.51 3.37 -9.39
C PRO A 239 -20.95 2.84 -9.33
N GLY A 240 -21.82 3.42 -10.14
CA GLY A 240 -23.23 3.02 -10.18
C GLY A 240 -23.80 3.08 -11.59
N ASP A 241 -25.13 3.07 -11.67
CA ASP A 241 -25.88 3.09 -12.92
C ASP A 241 -26.04 4.51 -13.52
N ARG A 242 -25.37 5.51 -12.94
CA ARG A 242 -25.39 6.87 -13.47
C ARG A 242 -24.70 6.90 -14.81
N ALA A 243 -25.42 7.34 -15.84
CA ALA A 243 -24.86 7.59 -17.17
C ALA A 243 -24.07 8.91 -17.18
N VAL A 244 -22.91 8.87 -17.79
CA VAL A 244 -22.04 10.03 -18.02
C VAL A 244 -22.68 10.98 -19.02
N SER A 245 -22.62 12.28 -18.77
CA SER A 245 -23.18 13.30 -19.64
C SER A 245 -22.08 14.18 -20.26
N GLU A 246 -22.37 14.77 -21.40
CA GLU A 246 -21.49 15.78 -22.00
C GLU A 246 -21.38 17.02 -21.09
N GLY A 247 -20.17 17.59 -21.02
CA GLY A 247 -19.85 18.74 -20.17
C GLY A 247 -19.52 18.40 -18.73
N GLU A 248 -19.47 17.11 -18.36
CA GLU A 248 -19.18 16.67 -16.99
C GLU A 248 -17.73 16.21 -16.82
N VAL A 249 -17.25 16.32 -15.58
CA VAL A 249 -16.04 15.63 -15.14
C VAL A 249 -16.31 14.13 -14.99
N ILE A 250 -15.28 13.34 -15.18
CA ILE A 250 -15.24 11.93 -14.76
C ILE A 250 -13.92 11.66 -14.05
N LEU A 251 -14.02 11.22 -12.82
CA LEU A 251 -12.88 10.90 -11.96
C LEU A 251 -12.72 9.38 -11.89
N PHE A 252 -11.54 8.91 -12.20
CA PHE A 252 -11.12 7.53 -11.99
C PHE A 252 -10.05 7.49 -10.90
N ASP A 253 -10.22 6.59 -9.93
CA ASP A 253 -9.23 6.25 -8.92
C ASP A 253 -9.08 4.72 -8.90
N PHE A 254 -7.87 4.26 -9.21
CA PHE A 254 -7.62 2.84 -9.50
C PHE A 254 -6.14 2.50 -9.41
N GLY A 255 -5.87 1.22 -9.25
CA GLY A 255 -4.50 0.71 -9.24
C GLY A 255 -4.40 -0.75 -9.67
N ALA A 256 -3.22 -1.14 -10.09
CA ALA A 256 -2.85 -2.50 -10.47
C ALA A 256 -1.98 -3.13 -9.38
N GLN A 257 -1.98 -4.46 -9.29
CA GLN A 257 -1.04 -5.23 -8.47
C GLN A 257 -0.17 -6.10 -9.38
N VAL A 258 1.16 -5.98 -9.22
CA VAL A 258 2.16 -6.75 -9.96
C VAL A 258 3.15 -7.36 -9.00
N CYS A 259 3.26 -8.68 -8.99
CA CYS A 259 4.11 -9.44 -8.08
C CYS A 259 3.96 -8.95 -6.61
N GLY A 260 2.69 -8.73 -6.18
CA GLY A 260 2.27 -8.27 -4.86
C GLY A 260 2.41 -6.79 -4.58
N TYR A 261 3.08 -6.02 -5.42
CA TYR A 261 3.25 -4.58 -5.26
C TYR A 261 2.20 -3.80 -6.04
N ARG A 262 1.72 -2.73 -5.43
CA ARG A 262 0.56 -1.98 -5.87
C ARG A 262 0.95 -0.64 -6.50
N SER A 263 0.14 -0.18 -7.44
CA SER A 263 0.10 1.20 -7.91
C SER A 263 -1.18 1.88 -7.43
N ASP A 264 -1.19 3.19 -7.52
CA ASP A 264 -2.31 4.05 -7.21
C ASP A 264 -2.29 5.25 -8.16
N MET A 265 -3.43 5.57 -8.75
CA MET A 265 -3.53 6.71 -9.65
C MET A 265 -4.96 7.24 -9.72
N THR A 266 -5.09 8.54 -9.47
CA THR A 266 -6.33 9.25 -9.79
C THR A 266 -6.13 10.14 -11.01
N ARG A 267 -7.09 10.10 -11.93
CA ARG A 267 -7.23 11.05 -13.02
C ARG A 267 -8.66 11.58 -13.13
N THR A 268 -8.76 12.88 -13.28
CA THR A 268 -10.03 13.55 -13.60
C THR A 268 -9.99 13.97 -15.05
N LEU A 269 -10.94 13.49 -15.84
CA LEU A 269 -11.09 13.80 -17.28
C LEU A 269 -12.38 14.59 -17.49
N PHE A 270 -12.55 15.15 -18.69
CA PHE A 270 -13.76 15.89 -19.06
C PHE A 270 -14.42 15.25 -20.26
N VAL A 271 -15.73 15.00 -20.16
CA VAL A 271 -16.53 14.48 -21.28
C VAL A 271 -17.09 15.69 -22.05
N GLY A 272 -16.52 15.96 -23.24
CA GLY A 272 -16.79 17.21 -23.94
C GLY A 272 -16.12 18.43 -23.25
N GLN A 273 -16.62 19.63 -23.51
CA GLN A 273 -15.99 20.87 -23.03
C GLN A 273 -16.25 21.13 -21.55
N PRO A 274 -15.20 21.29 -20.70
CA PRO A 274 -15.36 21.66 -19.30
C PRO A 274 -15.94 23.08 -19.15
N THR A 275 -16.70 23.30 -18.06
CA THR A 275 -17.08 24.66 -17.67
C THR A 275 -15.85 25.46 -17.22
N ASP A 276 -15.97 26.80 -17.18
CA ASP A 276 -14.91 27.66 -16.65
C ASP A 276 -14.61 27.34 -15.17
N ARG A 277 -15.62 26.93 -14.41
CA ARG A 277 -15.47 26.53 -13.01
C ARG A 277 -14.68 25.23 -12.88
N ASP A 278 -15.01 24.22 -13.68
CA ASP A 278 -14.30 22.94 -13.65
C ASP A 278 -12.83 23.14 -14.06
N ARG A 279 -12.59 23.92 -15.10
CA ARG A 279 -11.22 24.28 -15.53
C ARG A 279 -10.45 24.98 -14.41
N GLN A 280 -11.05 25.95 -13.73
CA GLN A 280 -10.45 26.67 -12.60
C GLN A 280 -10.05 25.71 -11.47
N VAL A 281 -10.94 24.81 -11.09
CA VAL A 281 -10.69 23.83 -10.03
C VAL A 281 -9.59 22.84 -10.46
N TYR A 282 -9.64 22.35 -11.68
CA TYR A 282 -8.63 21.45 -12.23
C TYR A 282 -7.22 22.05 -12.21
N GLU A 283 -7.10 23.27 -12.75
CA GLU A 283 -5.81 23.99 -12.78
C GLU A 283 -5.29 24.28 -11.35
N LEU A 284 -6.19 24.55 -10.39
CA LEU A 284 -5.82 24.75 -9.00
C LEU A 284 -5.23 23.47 -8.39
N VAL A 285 -5.91 22.32 -8.58
CA VAL A 285 -5.42 21.02 -8.07
C VAL A 285 -4.10 20.64 -8.75
N LEU A 286 -3.97 20.86 -10.05
CA LEU A 286 -2.73 20.59 -10.79
C LEU A 286 -1.56 21.45 -10.26
N ARG A 287 -1.77 22.74 -9.99
CA ARG A 287 -0.75 23.61 -9.38
C ARG A 287 -0.38 23.16 -7.96
N SER A 288 -1.37 22.73 -7.16
CA SER A 288 -1.15 22.21 -5.83
C SER A 288 -0.29 20.95 -5.84
N GLN A 289 -0.59 20.02 -6.75
CA GLN A 289 0.20 18.80 -6.94
C GLN A 289 1.63 19.15 -7.40
N GLN A 290 1.77 20.05 -8.38
CA GLN A 290 3.07 20.44 -8.90
C GLN A 290 3.95 21.08 -7.81
N ALA A 291 3.39 21.92 -6.93
CA ALA A 291 4.12 22.52 -5.82
C ALA A 291 4.69 21.45 -4.86
N ALA A 292 3.92 20.40 -4.55
CA ALA A 292 4.39 19.28 -3.76
C ALA A 292 5.49 18.48 -4.47
N ILE A 293 5.29 18.18 -5.75
CA ILE A 293 6.28 17.47 -6.59
C ILE A 293 7.59 18.23 -6.64
N ASP A 294 7.56 19.54 -6.87
CA ASP A 294 8.75 20.38 -6.92
C ASP A 294 9.49 20.39 -5.57
N ALA A 295 8.76 20.44 -4.46
CA ALA A 295 9.34 20.40 -3.13
C ALA A 295 10.02 19.05 -2.84
N VAL A 296 9.39 17.93 -3.21
CA VAL A 296 9.97 16.58 -3.06
C VAL A 296 11.19 16.42 -3.95
N ALA A 297 11.12 16.88 -5.20
CA ALA A 297 12.24 16.81 -6.14
C ALA A 297 13.45 17.64 -5.66
N ALA A 298 13.21 18.86 -5.16
CA ALA A 298 14.24 19.71 -4.58
C ALA A 298 14.90 19.07 -3.34
N ALA A 299 14.09 18.48 -2.46
CA ALA A 299 14.57 17.76 -1.28
C ALA A 299 15.42 16.54 -1.67
N ALA A 300 15.01 15.77 -2.67
CA ALA A 300 15.82 14.65 -3.17
C ALA A 300 17.17 15.14 -3.72
N GLN A 301 17.19 16.21 -4.51
CA GLN A 301 18.40 16.77 -5.10
C GLN A 301 19.38 17.34 -4.05
N SER A 302 18.88 17.98 -3.00
CA SER A 302 19.72 18.48 -1.89
C SER A 302 20.19 17.36 -0.94
N GLY A 303 19.50 16.23 -0.91
CA GLY A 303 19.69 15.16 0.06
C GLY A 303 18.92 15.39 1.37
N ASP A 304 18.02 16.40 1.41
CA ASP A 304 17.19 16.68 2.56
C ASP A 304 16.06 15.65 2.71
N ARG A 305 15.58 15.50 3.94
CA ARG A 305 14.51 14.58 4.30
C ARG A 305 13.41 15.30 5.07
N PRO A 306 12.57 16.10 4.39
CA PRO A 306 11.47 16.80 5.05
C PRO A 306 10.48 15.80 5.65
N PRO A 307 9.75 16.14 6.72
CA PRO A 307 8.62 15.35 7.18
C PRO A 307 7.46 15.43 6.18
N GLY A 308 6.69 14.35 6.04
CA GLY A 308 5.55 14.29 5.11
C GLY A 308 4.54 15.42 5.31
N ARG A 309 4.30 15.83 6.57
CA ARG A 309 3.43 16.98 6.89
C ARG A 309 3.91 18.31 6.28
N ALA A 310 5.21 18.50 6.07
CA ALA A 310 5.73 19.72 5.45
C ALA A 310 5.39 19.77 3.97
N ILE A 311 5.43 18.62 3.29
CA ILE A 311 5.02 18.50 1.89
C ILE A 311 3.50 18.70 1.74
N ASP A 312 2.69 18.10 2.64
CA ASP A 312 1.24 18.37 2.67
C ASP A 312 0.95 19.86 2.84
N THR A 313 1.65 20.54 3.75
CA THR A 313 1.45 21.97 4.01
C THR A 313 1.69 22.80 2.74
N ILE A 314 2.72 22.49 1.95
CA ILE A 314 3.02 23.21 0.69
C ILE A 314 1.86 23.06 -0.30
N SER A 315 1.40 21.83 -0.55
CA SER A 315 0.28 21.55 -1.43
C SER A 315 -1.02 22.23 -0.95
N ARG A 316 -1.34 22.04 0.32
CA ARG A 316 -2.56 22.56 0.96
C ARG A 316 -2.63 24.07 0.95
N GLN A 317 -1.50 24.75 1.11
CA GLN A 317 -1.43 26.20 1.08
C GLN A 317 -1.91 26.77 -0.27
N VAL A 318 -1.53 26.18 -1.40
CA VAL A 318 -1.98 26.58 -2.74
C VAL A 318 -3.51 26.56 -2.85
N ILE A 319 -4.14 25.53 -2.35
CA ILE A 319 -5.61 25.37 -2.36
C ILE A 319 -6.27 26.35 -1.39
N THR A 320 -5.69 26.54 -0.21
CA THR A 320 -6.24 27.41 0.84
C THR A 320 -6.18 28.89 0.43
N GLU A 321 -5.06 29.34 -0.14
CA GLU A 321 -4.90 30.73 -0.64
C GLU A 321 -5.85 31.07 -1.79
N ALA A 322 -6.28 30.07 -2.55
CA ALA A 322 -7.30 30.21 -3.58
C ALA A 322 -8.75 30.20 -3.02
N GLY A 323 -8.93 30.06 -1.69
CA GLY A 323 -10.24 30.05 -1.02
C GLY A 323 -10.96 28.70 -1.02
N PHE A 324 -10.25 27.58 -1.32
CA PHE A 324 -10.84 26.23 -1.37
C PHE A 324 -10.36 25.30 -0.24
N GLY A 325 -9.71 25.82 0.78
CA GLY A 325 -9.12 25.03 1.88
C GLY A 325 -10.12 24.09 2.57
N GLU A 326 -11.38 24.51 2.75
CA GLU A 326 -12.46 23.71 3.35
C GLU A 326 -12.88 22.53 2.47
N HIS A 327 -12.54 22.54 1.18
CA HIS A 327 -12.87 21.52 0.19
C HIS A 327 -11.74 20.51 -0.06
N TYR A 328 -10.66 20.58 0.73
CA TYR A 328 -9.54 19.64 0.71
C TYR A 328 -9.47 18.89 2.06
N GLY A 329 -10.26 17.83 2.19
CA GLY A 329 -10.56 17.16 3.47
C GLY A 329 -9.64 16.01 3.86
N HIS A 330 -8.68 15.60 3.04
CA HIS A 330 -7.77 14.46 3.30
C HIS A 330 -6.29 14.86 3.32
N GLY A 331 -5.39 13.92 3.63
CA GLY A 331 -3.95 14.11 3.52
C GLY A 331 -3.48 14.21 2.08
N LEU A 332 -2.25 14.69 1.88
CA LEU A 332 -1.66 14.81 0.55
C LEU A 332 -1.34 13.44 -0.08
N GLY A 333 -1.10 12.40 0.73
CA GLY A 333 -0.75 11.09 0.22
C GLY A 333 -0.20 10.13 1.27
N HIS A 334 0.19 8.97 0.82
CA HIS A 334 0.64 7.84 1.63
C HIS A 334 1.70 7.00 0.93
N GLY A 335 2.48 6.24 1.69
CA GLY A 335 3.37 5.23 1.15
C GLY A 335 2.58 4.12 0.44
N ILE A 336 3.21 3.51 -0.55
CA ILE A 336 2.64 2.41 -1.32
C ILE A 336 3.68 1.30 -1.52
N GLY A 337 3.22 0.07 -1.61
CA GLY A 337 4.09 -1.10 -1.78
C GLY A 337 3.28 -2.39 -1.79
N LEU A 338 3.49 -3.26 -0.82
CA LEU A 338 2.67 -4.47 -0.61
C LEU A 338 1.24 -4.12 -0.14
N ALA A 339 1.05 -2.98 0.50
CA ALA A 339 -0.26 -2.44 0.79
C ALA A 339 -0.49 -1.15 -0.02
N THR A 340 -1.74 -0.84 -0.36
CA THR A 340 -2.09 0.44 -0.98
C THR A 340 -1.74 1.58 -0.03
N HIS A 341 -2.16 1.49 1.23
CA HIS A 341 -1.83 2.48 2.26
C HIS A 341 -0.79 1.91 3.23
N GLU A 342 0.42 2.48 3.18
CA GLU A 342 1.47 2.17 4.15
C GLU A 342 2.29 3.42 4.49
N LEU A 343 3.36 3.28 5.29
CA LEU A 343 4.26 4.39 5.58
C LEU A 343 5.14 4.72 4.36
N PRO A 344 5.52 6.02 4.17
CA PRO A 344 5.25 7.15 5.05
C PRO A 344 3.87 7.78 4.85
N SER A 345 3.37 8.53 5.83
CA SER A 345 2.16 9.33 5.72
C SER A 345 2.49 10.78 5.38
N LEU A 346 1.83 11.32 4.36
CA LEU A 346 1.93 12.72 3.96
C LEU A 346 0.63 13.46 4.32
N THR A 347 0.46 13.77 5.60
CA THR A 347 -0.74 14.46 6.08
C THR A 347 -0.38 15.58 7.05
N TYR A 348 -1.15 16.67 7.03
CA TYR A 348 -0.95 17.85 7.89
C TYR A 348 -0.95 17.51 9.39
N SER A 349 -1.69 16.50 9.80
CA SER A 349 -1.76 15.99 11.18
C SER A 349 -0.74 14.89 11.49
N GLY A 350 0.08 14.50 10.51
CA GLY A 350 1.05 13.42 10.64
C GLY A 350 2.24 13.76 11.53
N PRO A 351 3.04 12.74 11.87
CA PRO A 351 4.21 12.91 12.70
C PRO A 351 5.28 13.78 12.00
N SER A 352 6.06 14.51 12.80
CA SER A 352 7.18 15.31 12.31
C SER A 352 8.46 14.48 12.26
N VAL A 353 8.41 13.34 11.55
CA VAL A 353 9.58 12.48 11.31
C VAL A 353 10.05 12.64 9.86
N PRO A 354 11.37 12.62 9.62
CA PRO A 354 11.92 12.70 8.27
C PRO A 354 11.39 11.57 7.39
N LEU A 355 11.04 11.88 6.13
CA LEU A 355 10.70 10.86 5.15
C LEU A 355 11.83 9.82 5.05
N PRO A 356 11.53 8.53 5.02
CA PRO A 356 12.52 7.51 4.73
C PRO A 356 13.05 7.64 3.29
N GLY A 357 14.11 6.95 2.96
CA GLY A 357 14.63 6.93 1.59
C GLY A 357 15.64 5.80 1.39
N PRO A 358 15.55 5.10 0.22
CA PRO A 358 14.54 5.29 -0.83
C PRO A 358 13.12 4.90 -0.39
N THR A 359 12.12 5.65 -0.83
CA THR A 359 10.71 5.37 -0.52
C THR A 359 9.82 5.72 -1.72
N VAL A 360 8.63 5.12 -1.76
CA VAL A 360 7.61 5.37 -2.79
C VAL A 360 6.31 5.75 -2.10
N PHE A 361 5.67 6.82 -2.59
CA PHE A 361 4.42 7.34 -2.02
C PHE A 361 3.60 8.10 -3.05
N THR A 362 2.31 8.36 -2.73
CA THR A 362 1.39 9.13 -3.57
C THR A 362 1.49 10.63 -3.30
N ILE A 363 1.13 11.44 -4.31
CA ILE A 363 0.87 12.88 -4.20
C ILE A 363 -0.46 13.14 -4.89
N GLU A 364 -1.53 13.37 -4.11
CA GLU A 364 -2.91 13.29 -4.55
C GLU A 364 -3.82 14.43 -4.04
N PRO A 365 -3.46 15.70 -4.17
CA PRO A 365 -4.36 16.77 -3.73
C PRO A 365 -5.69 16.71 -4.47
N GLY A 366 -6.76 17.10 -3.78
CA GLY A 366 -8.10 17.15 -4.37
C GLY A 366 -8.94 18.30 -3.84
N VAL A 367 -9.90 18.74 -4.64
CA VAL A 367 -10.93 19.72 -4.28
C VAL A 367 -12.30 19.12 -4.62
N TYR A 368 -13.19 19.07 -3.63
CA TYR A 368 -14.48 18.43 -3.74
C TYR A 368 -15.58 19.44 -3.39
N LEU A 369 -16.35 19.87 -4.42
CA LEU A 369 -17.45 20.81 -4.28
C LEU A 369 -18.75 20.03 -4.24
N ASP A 370 -19.25 19.75 -3.05
CA ASP A 370 -20.43 18.93 -2.82
C ASP A 370 -21.61 19.30 -3.73
N GLY A 371 -22.18 18.28 -4.37
CA GLY A 371 -23.29 18.43 -5.32
C GLY A 371 -22.92 19.13 -6.64
N GLN A 372 -21.66 19.46 -6.90
CA GLN A 372 -21.21 20.18 -8.09
C GLN A 372 -20.16 19.39 -8.88
N THR A 373 -18.93 19.32 -8.40
CA THR A 373 -17.79 18.72 -9.10
C THR A 373 -16.70 18.29 -8.12
N GLY A 374 -15.84 17.38 -8.53
CA GLY A 374 -14.66 16.98 -7.77
C GLY A 374 -13.48 16.76 -8.70
N VAL A 375 -12.31 17.17 -8.26
CA VAL A 375 -11.06 16.97 -8.99
C VAL A 375 -10.01 16.42 -8.04
N ARG A 376 -9.39 15.31 -8.39
CA ARG A 376 -8.16 14.78 -7.81
C ARG A 376 -7.19 14.42 -8.91
N ILE A 377 -5.91 14.74 -8.72
CA ILE A 377 -4.83 14.36 -9.62
C ILE A 377 -3.75 13.72 -8.74
N GLU A 378 -3.46 12.47 -9.03
CA GLU A 378 -2.59 11.64 -8.20
C GLU A 378 -1.50 10.98 -9.00
N ASP A 379 -0.30 10.99 -8.46
CA ASP A 379 0.84 10.24 -8.99
C ASP A 379 1.59 9.52 -7.89
N VAL A 380 2.12 8.35 -8.23
CA VAL A 380 3.11 7.64 -7.43
C VAL A 380 4.50 8.19 -7.76
N VAL A 381 5.26 8.53 -6.72
CA VAL A 381 6.62 9.08 -6.86
C VAL A 381 7.65 8.28 -6.06
N LEU A 382 8.85 8.18 -6.63
CA LEU A 382 10.05 7.70 -5.95
C LEU A 382 10.83 8.88 -5.38
N PHE A 383 11.19 8.78 -4.10
CA PHE A 383 12.05 9.72 -3.38
C PHE A 383 13.27 8.99 -2.83
N ASP A 384 14.45 9.27 -3.37
CA ASP A 384 15.73 8.73 -2.91
C ASP A 384 16.74 9.87 -2.67
N PRO A 385 16.77 10.45 -1.48
CA PRO A 385 17.68 11.57 -1.16
C PRO A 385 19.15 11.15 -1.11
N ALA A 386 19.45 9.89 -0.84
CA ALA A 386 20.84 9.39 -0.82
C ALA A 386 21.42 9.30 -2.23
N ALA A 387 20.63 8.84 -3.19
CA ALA A 387 21.01 8.80 -4.61
C ALA A 387 20.71 10.13 -5.33
N ARG A 388 20.16 11.13 -4.65
CA ARG A 388 19.68 12.39 -5.23
C ARG A 388 18.71 12.17 -6.40
N ARG A 389 17.82 11.18 -6.25
CA ARG A 389 16.88 10.75 -7.29
C ARG A 389 15.45 11.05 -6.87
N PHE A 390 14.74 11.70 -7.78
CA PHE A 390 13.29 11.83 -7.76
C PHE A 390 12.76 11.31 -9.11
N GLU A 391 11.66 10.58 -9.09
CA GLU A 391 11.03 10.08 -10.30
C GLU A 391 9.52 9.95 -10.09
N ARG A 392 8.73 10.36 -11.05
CA ARG A 392 7.32 10.06 -11.10
C ARG A 392 7.13 8.71 -11.81
N LEU A 393 6.57 7.72 -11.11
CA LEU A 393 6.43 6.35 -11.62
C LEU A 393 5.17 6.16 -12.47
N THR A 394 4.09 6.92 -12.19
CA THR A 394 2.93 7.03 -13.07
C THR A 394 3.25 8.01 -14.21
N THR A 395 2.96 7.64 -15.44
CA THR A 395 3.35 8.42 -16.64
C THR A 395 2.19 8.97 -17.42
N PHE A 396 0.95 8.53 -17.15
CA PHE A 396 -0.25 9.07 -17.79
C PHE A 396 -0.31 10.60 -17.61
N PRO A 397 -0.68 11.37 -18.65
CA PRO A 397 -0.73 12.84 -18.61
C PRO A 397 -1.53 13.39 -17.44
N ARG A 398 -1.06 14.50 -16.87
CA ARG A 398 -1.74 15.23 -15.78
C ARG A 398 -2.49 16.46 -16.29
N GLU A 399 -2.24 16.83 -17.50
CA GLU A 399 -2.90 17.95 -18.15
C GLU A 399 -4.38 17.66 -18.36
N LEU A 400 -5.19 18.71 -18.36
CA LEU A 400 -6.62 18.62 -18.62
C LEU A 400 -6.88 17.85 -19.92
N THR A 401 -7.51 16.71 -19.81
CA THR A 401 -7.80 15.82 -20.93
C THR A 401 -9.29 15.78 -21.20
N VAL A 402 -9.67 16.02 -22.45
CA VAL A 402 -11.04 15.95 -22.95
C VAL A 402 -11.25 14.65 -23.72
N VAL A 403 -12.35 13.96 -23.45
CA VAL A 403 -12.80 12.70 -24.08
C VAL A 403 -14.25 12.83 -24.55
N GLY A 404 -14.73 11.92 -25.40
CA GLY A 404 -16.11 11.89 -25.90
C GLY A 404 -16.31 12.49 -27.28
#